data_57a34b6ebb113da0a9def5873af283bd
#
_entry.id   57a34b6ebb113da0a9def5873af283bd
#
_cell.length_a   1.000
_cell.length_b   1.000
_cell.length_c   1.000
_cell.angle_alpha   90.00
_cell.angle_beta   90.00
_cell.angle_gamma   90.00
#
_symmetry.space_group_name_H-M   'P 1'
#
loop_
_entity.id
_entity.type
_entity.pdbx_description
1 polymer ?
#
loop_
_entity_poly.entity_id
_entity_poly.type
_entity_poly.pdbx_seq_one_letter_code
_entity_poly.pdbx_strand_id
1 'polypeptide(L)'
;MKVARTPHFLRNFSDLPTVVQKKFYKQLAYLLTDIRHPSLRAKKYDENAGIWQARVDNDFRFYFQIVDDTYLILSIIKHPK
;
A
#
# COMPACT_ATOMS: atom_id res chain seq x y z
N MET A 1 14.40 3.98 2.23
CA MET A 1 13.63 2.73 2.02
C MET A 1 13.48 2.46 0.54
N LYS A 2 13.59 1.20 0.17
CA LYS A 2 13.31 0.74 -1.19
C LYS A 2 11.88 0.26 -1.29
N VAL A 3 11.39 0.05 -2.52
CA VAL A 3 10.08 -0.50 -2.78
C VAL A 3 10.21 -1.71 -3.68
N ALA A 4 9.58 -2.81 -3.28
CA ALA A 4 9.45 -4.00 -4.11
C ALA A 4 7.95 -4.31 -4.28
N ARG A 5 7.60 -4.92 -5.40
CA ARG A 5 6.21 -5.22 -5.75
C ARG A 5 6.07 -6.69 -6.07
N THR A 6 5.05 -7.34 -5.48
CA THR A 6 4.77 -8.74 -5.79
C THR A 6 4.04 -8.87 -7.13
N PRO A 7 4.11 -10.02 -7.79
CA PRO A 7 3.30 -10.27 -8.99
C PRO A 7 1.81 -10.12 -8.73
N HIS A 8 1.35 -10.52 -7.55
CA HIS A 8 -0.06 -10.35 -7.16
C HIS A 8 -0.46 -8.87 -7.14
N PHE A 9 0.39 -8.01 -6.52
CA PHE A 9 0.15 -6.58 -6.52
C PHE A 9 0.08 -6.02 -7.95
N LEU A 10 1.03 -6.41 -8.79
CA LEU A 10 1.08 -5.90 -10.17
C LEU A 10 -0.19 -6.25 -10.95
N ARG A 11 -0.73 -7.45 -10.76
CA ARG A 11 -2.00 -7.84 -11.37
C ARG A 11 -3.16 -7.01 -10.86
N ASN A 12 -3.25 -6.82 -9.54
CA ASN A 12 -4.30 -5.97 -8.95
C ASN A 12 -4.21 -4.54 -9.50
N PHE A 13 -2.99 -4.01 -9.55
CA PHE A 13 -2.75 -2.62 -9.91
C PHE A 13 -3.11 -2.34 -11.37
N SER A 14 -2.77 -3.28 -12.28
CA SER A 14 -3.03 -3.09 -13.70
C SER A 14 -4.52 -3.00 -14.03
N ASP A 15 -5.37 -3.58 -13.20
CA ASP A 15 -6.82 -3.57 -13.38
C ASP A 15 -7.50 -2.31 -12.83
N LEU A 16 -6.75 -1.46 -12.13
CA LEU A 16 -7.33 -0.28 -11.50
C LEU A 16 -7.50 0.87 -12.48
N PRO A 17 -8.54 1.71 -12.28
CA PRO A 17 -8.65 2.96 -13.01
C PRO A 17 -7.40 3.83 -12.85
N THR A 18 -7.04 4.57 -13.90
CA THR A 18 -5.84 5.42 -13.89
C THR A 18 -5.85 6.41 -12.72
N VAL A 19 -7.02 6.94 -12.37
CA VAL A 19 -7.12 7.90 -11.25
C VAL A 19 -6.73 7.25 -9.93
N VAL A 20 -7.06 5.98 -9.72
CA VAL A 20 -6.68 5.25 -8.50
C VAL A 20 -5.19 4.94 -8.51
N GLN A 21 -4.64 4.57 -9.67
CA GLN A 21 -3.21 4.34 -9.81
C GLN A 21 -2.40 5.58 -9.42
N LYS A 22 -2.83 6.75 -9.86
CA LYS A 22 -2.17 8.02 -9.51
C LYS A 22 -2.25 8.31 -8.02
N LYS A 23 -3.40 8.04 -7.39
CA LYS A 23 -3.56 8.19 -5.94
C LYS A 23 -2.62 7.26 -5.17
N PHE A 24 -2.45 6.02 -5.65
CA PHE A 24 -1.51 5.09 -5.04
C PHE A 24 -0.09 5.65 -5.06
N TYR A 25 0.37 6.17 -6.19
CA TYR A 25 1.72 6.72 -6.28
C TYR A 25 1.94 7.89 -5.33
N LYS A 26 0.91 8.74 -5.16
CA LYS A 26 0.97 9.83 -4.18
C LYS A 26 1.12 9.29 -2.76
N GLN A 27 0.34 8.27 -2.41
CA GLN A 27 0.40 7.65 -1.08
C GLN A 27 1.73 6.93 -0.87
N LEU A 28 2.26 6.27 -1.90
CA LEU A 28 3.57 5.63 -1.84
C LEU A 28 4.68 6.65 -1.56
N ALA A 29 4.60 7.84 -2.16
CA ALA A 29 5.56 8.92 -1.90
C ALA A 29 5.51 9.35 -0.43
N TYR A 30 4.32 9.45 0.16
CA TYR A 30 4.18 9.74 1.59
C TYR A 30 4.77 8.63 2.44
N LEU A 31 4.52 7.36 2.09
CA LEU A 31 5.07 6.21 2.81
C LEU A 31 6.60 6.24 2.83
N LEU A 32 7.21 6.59 1.71
CA LEU A 32 8.66 6.68 1.59
C LEU A 32 9.25 7.83 2.43
N THR A 33 8.46 8.86 2.68
CA THR A 33 8.87 9.98 3.52
C THR A 33 8.68 9.69 5.00
N ASP A 34 7.48 9.23 5.39
CA ASP A 34 7.15 8.93 6.78
C ASP A 34 5.91 8.02 6.82
N ILE A 35 6.07 6.80 7.32
CA ILE A 35 4.97 5.84 7.47
C ILE A 35 3.83 6.41 8.34
N ARG A 36 4.14 7.39 9.19
CA ARG A 36 3.15 8.02 10.07
C ARG A 36 2.41 9.18 9.42
N HIS A 37 2.66 9.46 8.12
CA HIS A 37 1.93 10.52 7.43
C HIS A 37 0.42 10.30 7.59
N PRO A 38 -0.35 11.34 8.02
CA PRO A 38 -1.77 11.16 8.37
C PRO A 38 -2.63 10.64 7.22
N SER A 39 -2.28 11.00 5.99
CA SER A 39 -3.02 10.57 4.80
C SER A 39 -3.04 9.05 4.62
N LEU A 40 -1.99 8.37 5.10
CA LEU A 40 -1.84 6.92 4.94
C LEU A 40 -2.75 6.12 5.89
N ARG A 41 -2.97 6.62 7.10
CA ARG A 41 -3.62 5.88 8.18
C ARG A 41 -3.04 4.46 8.28
N ALA A 42 -1.70 4.36 8.19
CA ALA A 42 -1.01 3.08 8.22
C ALA A 42 -1.16 2.42 9.58
N LYS A 43 -1.47 1.14 9.58
CA LYS A 43 -1.62 0.37 10.82
C LYS A 43 -1.29 -1.09 10.57
N LYS A 44 -0.92 -1.81 11.63
CA LYS A 44 -0.77 -3.26 11.55
C LYS A 44 -2.11 -3.91 11.24
N TYR A 45 -2.14 -4.70 10.19
CA TYR A 45 -3.30 -5.46 9.77
C TYR A 45 -3.24 -6.89 10.28
N ASP A 46 -2.07 -7.51 10.16
CA ASP A 46 -1.81 -8.86 10.67
C ASP A 46 -0.42 -8.85 11.32
N GLU A 47 -0.39 -8.82 12.65
CA GLU A 47 0.86 -8.75 13.39
C GLU A 47 1.69 -10.02 13.26
N ASN A 48 1.05 -11.19 13.18
CA ASN A 48 1.78 -12.46 13.06
C ASN A 48 2.52 -12.56 11.74
N ALA A 49 1.91 -12.07 10.67
CA ALA A 49 2.53 -12.07 9.33
C ALA A 49 3.33 -10.80 9.05
N GLY A 50 3.27 -9.81 9.95
CA GLY A 50 3.96 -8.54 9.75
C GLY A 50 3.36 -7.70 8.61
N ILE A 51 2.05 -7.83 8.38
CA ILE A 51 1.38 -7.12 7.28
C ILE A 51 0.78 -5.81 7.80
N TRP A 52 1.06 -4.74 7.07
CA TRP A 52 0.51 -3.42 7.30
C TRP A 52 -0.56 -3.10 6.27
N GLN A 53 -1.51 -2.27 6.66
CA GLN A 53 -2.52 -1.71 5.76
C GLN A 53 -2.35 -0.21 5.70
N ALA A 54 -2.45 0.35 4.51
CA ALA A 54 -2.47 1.79 4.32
C ALA A 54 -3.54 2.19 3.33
N ARG A 55 -3.94 3.46 3.41
CA ARG A 55 -5.04 4.00 2.63
C ARG A 55 -4.54 4.51 1.28
N VAL A 56 -5.22 4.14 0.19
CA VAL A 56 -5.05 4.78 -1.11
C VAL A 56 -6.00 5.97 -1.20
N ASP A 57 -7.29 5.70 -1.00
CA ASP A 57 -8.36 6.70 -0.91
C ASP A 57 -9.49 6.13 -0.05
N ASN A 58 -10.70 6.68 -0.14
CA ASN A 58 -11.83 6.20 0.65
C ASN A 58 -12.23 4.77 0.30
N ASP A 59 -11.96 4.32 -0.92
CA ASP A 59 -12.45 3.05 -1.43
C ASP A 59 -11.37 1.98 -1.52
N PHE A 60 -10.10 2.34 -1.58
CA PHE A 60 -9.01 1.40 -1.81
C PHE A 60 -8.00 1.41 -0.68
N ARG A 61 -7.43 0.22 -0.39
CA ARG A 61 -6.36 0.03 0.58
C ARG A 61 -5.25 -0.78 -0.06
N PHE A 62 -4.01 -0.53 0.37
CA PHE A 62 -2.91 -1.40 -0.02
C PHE A 62 -2.24 -2.01 1.20
N TYR A 63 -1.62 -3.16 0.97
CA TYR A 63 -1.04 -3.97 2.03
C TYR A 63 0.44 -4.17 1.74
N PHE A 64 1.25 -4.10 2.78
CA PHE A 64 2.69 -4.21 2.60
C PHE A 64 3.35 -4.81 3.83
N GLN A 65 4.56 -5.34 3.63
CA GLN A 65 5.45 -5.76 4.70
C GLN A 65 6.69 -4.89 4.68
N ILE A 66 7.33 -4.77 5.83
CA ILE A 66 8.63 -4.11 5.96
C ILE A 66 9.67 -5.21 6.10
N VAL A 67 10.52 -5.37 5.09
CA VAL A 67 11.57 -6.40 5.05
C VAL A 67 12.89 -5.66 4.89
N ASP A 68 13.68 -5.64 5.97
CA ASP A 68 14.93 -4.87 6.04
C ASP A 68 14.66 -3.39 5.70
N ASP A 69 15.26 -2.86 4.64
CA ASP A 69 15.10 -1.48 4.20
C ASP A 69 14.06 -1.33 3.07
N THR A 70 13.19 -2.32 2.92
CA THR A 70 12.27 -2.40 1.76
C THR A 70 10.83 -2.48 2.21
N TYR A 71 9.96 -1.68 1.55
CA TYR A 71 8.52 -1.87 1.60
C TYR A 71 8.14 -2.86 0.50
N LEU A 72 7.71 -4.05 0.88
CA LEU A 72 7.24 -5.07 -0.06
C LEU A 72 5.72 -4.91 -0.22
N ILE A 73 5.28 -4.40 -1.36
CA ILE A 73 3.86 -4.15 -1.61
C ILE A 73 3.20 -5.44 -2.06
N LEU A 74 2.25 -5.93 -1.26
CA LEU A 74 1.64 -7.24 -1.45
C LEU A 74 0.40 -7.20 -2.33
N SER A 75 -0.46 -6.21 -2.12
CA SER A 75 -1.74 -6.12 -2.83
C SER A 75 -2.34 -4.73 -2.71
N ILE A 76 -3.27 -4.43 -3.61
CA ILE A 76 -4.08 -3.24 -3.56
C ILE A 76 -5.50 -3.65 -3.94
N ILE A 77 -6.46 -3.44 -3.05
CA ILE A 77 -7.82 -3.93 -3.22
C ILE A 77 -8.85 -2.91 -2.76
N LYS A 78 -10.06 -3.05 -3.27
CA LYS A 78 -11.17 -2.24 -2.84
C LYS A 78 -11.55 -2.63 -1.42
N HIS A 79 -11.71 -1.62 -0.57
CA HIS A 79 -12.08 -1.83 0.83
C HIS A 79 -13.58 -2.08 0.94
N PRO A 80 -14.02 -3.18 1.57
CA PRO A 80 -15.43 -3.43 1.77
C PRO A 80 -16.03 -2.37 2.69
N LYS A 81 -17.20 -1.92 2.35
CA LYS A 81 -17.94 -0.98 3.19
C LYS A 81 -18.95 -1.70 4.06
#